data_67caf69d47892e2ce7e53adf8892d0e7
#
_entry.id   67caf69d47892e2ce7e53adf8892d0e7
#
_cell.length_a   1.000
_cell.length_b   1.000
_cell.length_c   1.000
_cell.angle_alpha   90.00
_cell.angle_beta   90.00
_cell.angle_gamma   90.00
#
_symmetry.space_group_name_H-M   'P 1'
#
loop_
_entity.id
_entity.type
_entity.pdbx_description
1 polymer ?
#
loop_
_entity_poly.entity_id
_entity_poly.type
_entity_poly.pdbx_seq_one_letter_code
_entity_poly.pdbx_strand_id
1 'polypeptide(L)'
;MFSIEDLRNKKNFFLLAGPCVIEGEEMALHIAEHIANITQRLDIPFVFKGSYRKANRSRLDSFTGIGDEKALKILRKVGETFHVPTVTDIHETHEAQMAAEYVDVLQIPAFLCRQTDLLVAAAHTGKVVNIKKGQFLSPGAMQFAAQKVVDAGNKNVMLTERGTTFGYTDLVVDFRGIPEMQAFGYPVIMDITHSLQQPNQTSGVTGGLPALIETLARAAVAVGVDGLFLETHPEPSMAKSDGANMLKLDRLEGLLERLVKIREAINPTC
;
A
#
# COMPACT_ATOMS: atom_id res chain seq x y z
N MET A 1 14.32 15.32 -1.75
CA MET A 1 12.88 15.03 -1.90
C MET A 1 12.80 13.60 -2.41
N PHE A 2 12.03 12.74 -1.76
CA PHE A 2 11.84 11.34 -2.18
C PHE A 2 11.23 11.26 -3.58
N SER A 3 11.73 10.35 -4.41
CA SER A 3 11.28 10.14 -5.79
C SER A 3 11.07 8.66 -6.08
N ILE A 4 10.35 8.37 -7.16
CA ILE A 4 10.15 6.99 -7.63
C ILE A 4 11.48 6.32 -8.01
N GLU A 5 12.45 7.08 -8.51
CA GLU A 5 13.76 6.55 -8.90
C GLU A 5 14.53 5.96 -7.71
N ASP A 6 14.28 6.47 -6.49
CA ASP A 6 14.86 5.91 -5.26
C ASP A 6 14.40 4.47 -5.00
N LEU A 7 13.26 4.06 -5.58
CA LEU A 7 12.71 2.71 -5.49
C LEU A 7 13.08 1.81 -6.69
N ARG A 8 13.24 2.39 -7.89
CA ARG A 8 13.40 1.64 -9.15
C ARG A 8 14.77 0.98 -9.33
N ASN A 9 15.83 1.61 -8.85
CA ASN A 9 17.21 1.22 -9.16
C ASN A 9 17.78 0.12 -8.25
N LYS A 10 16.92 -0.72 -7.70
CA LYS A 10 17.33 -1.79 -6.79
C LYS A 10 17.16 -3.16 -7.43
N LYS A 11 18.04 -4.09 -7.08
CA LYS A 11 17.94 -5.49 -7.52
C LYS A 11 16.67 -6.19 -7.02
N ASN A 12 16.11 -5.68 -5.94
CA ASN A 12 14.96 -6.26 -5.26
C ASN A 12 13.66 -5.49 -5.56
N PHE A 13 12.53 -6.07 -5.18
CA PHE A 13 11.27 -5.35 -5.10
C PHE A 13 11.30 -4.36 -3.93
N PHE A 14 10.51 -3.29 -3.98
CA PHE A 14 10.33 -2.41 -2.83
C PHE A 14 9.09 -2.80 -2.01
N LEU A 15 9.04 -2.36 -0.76
CA LEU A 15 7.97 -2.72 0.18
C LEU A 15 7.27 -1.48 0.73
N LEU A 16 5.96 -1.38 0.56
CA LEU A 16 5.08 -0.48 1.31
C LEU A 16 4.45 -1.30 2.44
N ALA A 17 4.85 -1.08 3.69
CA ALA A 17 4.31 -1.87 4.80
C ALA A 17 4.13 -1.07 6.09
N GLY A 18 3.19 -1.53 6.93
CA GLY A 18 2.90 -0.94 8.23
C GLY A 18 1.50 -1.32 8.72
N PRO A 19 0.96 -0.63 9.72
CA PRO A 19 -0.37 -0.91 10.25
C PRO A 19 -1.45 -0.43 9.27
N CYS A 20 -2.64 -1.01 9.39
CA CYS A 20 -3.81 -0.54 8.61
C CYS A 20 -4.12 0.94 8.89
N VAL A 21 -4.09 1.34 10.15
CA VAL A 21 -4.32 2.71 10.62
C VAL A 21 -3.36 3.02 11.76
N ILE A 22 -3.00 4.29 11.94
CA ILE A 22 -2.20 4.73 13.08
C ILE A 22 -3.08 4.70 14.33
N GLU A 23 -2.78 3.80 15.25
CA GLU A 23 -3.51 3.61 16.52
C GLU A 23 -2.84 4.30 17.71
N GLY A 24 -1.55 4.62 17.59
CA GLY A 24 -0.72 5.28 18.59
C GLY A 24 0.74 5.36 18.15
N GLU A 25 1.50 6.20 18.84
CA GLU A 25 2.91 6.46 18.49
C GLU A 25 3.80 5.25 18.78
N GLU A 26 3.70 4.69 19.97
CA GLU A 26 4.51 3.54 20.38
C GLU A 26 4.39 2.35 19.41
N MET A 27 3.15 2.01 19.07
CA MET A 27 2.88 0.92 18.13
C MET A 27 3.43 1.21 16.73
N ALA A 28 3.26 2.44 16.22
CA ALA A 28 3.77 2.83 14.91
C ALA A 28 5.30 2.76 14.85
N LEU A 29 5.99 3.28 15.89
CA LEU A 29 7.46 3.20 15.99
C LEU A 29 7.95 1.76 16.09
N HIS A 30 7.31 0.93 16.93
CA HIS A 30 7.67 -0.49 17.07
C HIS A 30 7.55 -1.26 15.75
N ILE A 31 6.45 -1.07 15.02
CA ILE A 31 6.26 -1.71 13.69
C ILE A 31 7.31 -1.22 12.70
N ALA A 32 7.55 0.10 12.66
CA ALA A 32 8.49 0.70 11.71
C ALA A 32 9.93 0.21 11.97
N GLU A 33 10.36 0.18 13.23
CA GLU A 33 11.68 -0.33 13.63
C GLU A 33 11.88 -1.78 13.17
N HIS A 34 10.89 -2.63 13.46
CA HIS A 34 10.96 -4.05 13.10
C HIS A 34 11.08 -4.23 11.59
N ILE A 35 10.25 -3.53 10.80
CA ILE A 35 10.30 -3.61 9.33
C ILE A 35 11.60 -3.03 8.79
N ALA A 36 12.04 -1.86 9.27
CA ALA A 36 13.26 -1.20 8.82
C ALA A 36 14.51 -2.10 9.02
N ASN A 37 14.61 -2.76 10.18
CA ASN A 37 15.69 -3.68 10.47
C ASN A 37 15.75 -4.88 9.52
N ILE A 38 14.58 -5.45 9.18
CA ILE A 38 14.49 -6.58 8.24
C ILE A 38 14.85 -6.12 6.82
N THR A 39 14.23 -5.04 6.36
CA THR A 39 14.37 -4.56 4.98
C THR A 39 15.80 -4.07 4.71
N GLN A 40 16.47 -3.47 5.70
CA GLN A 40 17.87 -3.08 5.59
C GLN A 40 18.78 -4.31 5.40
N ARG A 41 18.57 -5.38 6.17
CA ARG A 41 19.36 -6.63 6.03
C ARG A 41 19.14 -7.34 4.69
N LEU A 42 17.93 -7.24 4.13
CA LEU A 42 17.54 -7.91 2.89
C LEU A 42 17.71 -7.03 1.64
N ASP A 43 18.26 -5.81 1.79
CA ASP A 43 18.39 -4.80 0.71
C ASP A 43 17.06 -4.56 -0.03
N ILE A 44 15.98 -4.42 0.73
CA ILE A 44 14.64 -4.11 0.22
C ILE A 44 14.36 -2.61 0.48
N PRO A 45 14.13 -1.77 -0.55
CA PRO A 45 13.68 -0.40 -0.34
C PRO A 45 12.33 -0.39 0.40
N PHE A 46 12.23 0.41 1.45
CA PHE A 46 11.07 0.40 2.34
C PHE A 46 10.39 1.77 2.43
N VAL A 47 9.08 1.78 2.36
CA VAL A 47 8.19 2.92 2.60
C VAL A 47 7.24 2.54 3.74
N PHE A 48 7.25 3.27 4.83
CA PHE A 48 6.34 2.99 5.95
C PHE A 48 4.93 3.45 5.61
N LYS A 49 3.98 2.53 5.69
CA LYS A 49 2.55 2.79 5.42
C LYS A 49 1.73 2.86 6.70
N GLY A 50 0.92 3.88 6.81
CA GLY A 50 -0.13 3.94 7.80
C GLY A 50 -1.24 4.91 7.37
N SER A 51 -2.51 4.51 7.49
CA SER A 51 -3.60 5.47 7.28
C SER A 51 -3.73 6.38 8.50
N TYR A 52 -3.79 7.67 8.29
CA TYR A 52 -4.05 8.61 9.40
C TYR A 52 -5.52 8.56 9.83
N ARG A 53 -6.40 8.19 8.89
CA ARG A 53 -7.84 8.04 9.08
C ARG A 53 -8.41 6.97 8.16
N LYS A 54 -9.47 6.30 8.59
CA LYS A 54 -10.30 5.39 7.77
C LYS A 54 -11.65 6.05 7.46
N ALA A 55 -11.89 6.35 6.19
CA ALA A 55 -13.08 7.08 5.74
C ALA A 55 -14.22 6.18 5.21
N ASN A 56 -13.97 4.88 5.01
CA ASN A 56 -14.90 3.95 4.34
C ASN A 56 -15.32 2.78 5.25
N ARG A 57 -15.61 3.06 6.52
CA ARG A 57 -16.03 2.03 7.48
C ARG A 57 -17.45 1.52 7.17
N SER A 58 -17.67 0.21 7.36
CA SER A 58 -18.99 -0.41 7.16
C SER A 58 -20.02 0.01 8.20
N ARG A 59 -19.58 0.38 9.42
CA ARG A 59 -20.45 0.81 10.53
C ARG A 59 -20.06 2.21 10.98
N LEU A 60 -21.04 2.98 11.41
CA LEU A 60 -20.83 4.36 11.88
C LEU A 60 -20.00 4.42 13.17
N ASP A 61 -20.13 3.42 14.04
CA ASP A 61 -19.44 3.31 15.33
C ASP A 61 -18.05 2.66 15.21
N SER A 62 -17.57 2.33 14.01
CA SER A 62 -16.24 1.76 13.82
C SER A 62 -15.14 2.78 14.10
N PHE A 63 -14.00 2.29 14.57
CA PHE A 63 -12.81 3.12 14.77
C PHE A 63 -12.36 3.75 13.46
N THR A 64 -12.19 5.06 13.46
CA THR A 64 -11.78 5.85 12.27
C THR A 64 -10.36 6.38 12.37
N GLY A 65 -9.84 6.59 13.58
CA GLY A 65 -8.50 7.15 13.83
C GLY A 65 -8.36 7.79 15.19
N ILE A 66 -7.19 8.36 15.46
CA ILE A 66 -6.83 9.03 16.73
C ILE A 66 -6.82 10.56 16.62
N GLY A 67 -7.35 11.09 15.51
CA GLY A 67 -7.28 12.49 15.11
C GLY A 67 -6.24 12.70 14.02
N ASP A 68 -6.65 13.41 12.97
CA ASP A 68 -5.90 13.51 11.71
C ASP A 68 -4.50 14.10 11.91
N GLU A 69 -4.40 15.28 12.52
CA GLU A 69 -3.11 15.93 12.75
C GLU A 69 -2.18 15.10 13.65
N LYS A 70 -2.74 14.46 14.69
CA LYS A 70 -1.97 13.61 15.61
C LYS A 70 -1.38 12.40 14.87
N ALA A 71 -2.18 11.74 14.03
CA ALA A 71 -1.72 10.58 13.26
C ALA A 71 -0.69 10.98 12.20
N LEU A 72 -0.89 12.12 11.52
CA LEU A 72 0.06 12.64 10.54
C LEU A 72 1.41 13.01 11.17
N LYS A 73 1.41 13.63 12.37
CA LYS A 73 2.64 13.90 13.12
C LYS A 73 3.39 12.62 13.50
N ILE A 74 2.67 11.55 13.83
CA ILE A 74 3.28 10.24 14.10
C ILE A 74 3.94 9.68 12.83
N LEU A 75 3.28 9.76 11.68
CA LEU A 75 3.86 9.33 10.40
C LEU A 75 5.15 10.09 10.08
N ARG A 76 5.15 11.43 10.22
CA ARG A 76 6.37 12.23 10.07
C ARG A 76 7.47 11.78 11.03
N LYS A 77 7.14 11.59 12.30
CA LYS A 77 8.10 11.13 13.32
C LYS A 77 8.72 9.76 12.96
N VAL A 78 7.93 8.82 12.46
CA VAL A 78 8.44 7.53 11.96
C VAL A 78 9.45 7.75 10.83
N GLY A 79 9.11 8.56 9.82
CA GLY A 79 10.00 8.87 8.71
C GLY A 79 11.32 9.48 9.15
N GLU A 80 11.27 10.45 10.07
CA GLU A 80 12.44 11.12 10.64
C GLU A 80 13.30 10.18 11.50
N THR A 81 12.67 9.31 12.31
CA THR A 81 13.36 8.41 13.24
C THR A 81 14.12 7.30 12.50
N PHE A 82 13.50 6.71 11.49
CA PHE A 82 14.07 5.55 10.78
C PHE A 82 14.64 5.91 9.41
N HIS A 83 14.61 7.19 9.01
CA HIS A 83 15.08 7.68 7.70
C HIS A 83 14.43 6.94 6.53
N VAL A 84 13.13 6.66 6.63
CA VAL A 84 12.34 5.98 5.60
C VAL A 84 11.23 6.91 5.09
N PRO A 85 10.90 6.88 3.79
CA PRO A 85 9.73 7.59 3.28
C PRO A 85 8.45 7.01 3.89
N THR A 86 7.40 7.84 3.92
CA THR A 86 6.11 7.45 4.49
C THR A 86 4.97 7.64 3.50
N VAL A 87 3.91 6.83 3.64
CA VAL A 87 2.71 6.88 2.81
C VAL A 87 1.44 6.83 3.64
N THR A 88 0.45 7.65 3.27
CA THR A 88 -0.90 7.62 3.84
C THR A 88 -1.98 7.78 2.78
N ASP A 89 -3.20 7.33 3.08
CA ASP A 89 -4.37 7.52 2.22
C ASP A 89 -4.88 8.96 2.33
N ILE A 90 -5.46 9.49 1.24
CA ILE A 90 -6.29 10.70 1.23
C ILE A 90 -7.66 10.37 0.62
N HIS A 91 -8.72 11.07 1.06
CA HIS A 91 -10.10 10.73 0.70
C HIS A 91 -10.84 11.89 0.05
N GLU A 92 -10.47 13.13 0.39
CA GLU A 92 -11.03 14.35 -0.14
C GLU A 92 -9.96 15.32 -0.63
N THR A 93 -10.32 16.21 -1.53
CA THR A 93 -9.38 17.13 -2.20
C THR A 93 -8.60 18.01 -1.23
N HIS A 94 -9.24 18.50 -0.17
CA HIS A 94 -8.62 19.38 0.82
C HIS A 94 -7.58 18.64 1.70
N GLU A 95 -7.66 17.32 1.78
CA GLU A 95 -6.70 16.50 2.55
C GLU A 95 -5.33 16.38 1.85
N ALA A 96 -5.30 16.53 0.52
CA ALA A 96 -4.08 16.31 -0.24
C ALA A 96 -2.93 17.23 0.22
N GLN A 97 -3.17 18.54 0.32
CA GLN A 97 -2.15 19.49 0.76
C GLN A 97 -1.79 19.29 2.24
N MET A 98 -2.78 19.05 3.08
CA MET A 98 -2.56 18.78 4.52
C MET A 98 -1.68 17.55 4.74
N ALA A 99 -2.00 16.42 4.09
CA ALA A 99 -1.22 15.20 4.26
C ALA A 99 0.19 15.31 3.65
N ALA A 100 0.33 16.01 2.53
CA ALA A 100 1.61 16.23 1.84
C ALA A 100 2.66 16.97 2.70
N GLU A 101 2.23 17.71 3.72
CA GLU A 101 3.17 18.31 4.67
C GLU A 101 3.87 17.27 5.55
N TYR A 102 3.28 16.08 5.74
CA TYR A 102 3.73 15.09 6.71
C TYR A 102 4.31 13.81 6.07
N VAL A 103 3.94 13.49 4.81
CA VAL A 103 4.32 12.24 4.16
C VAL A 103 4.97 12.49 2.79
N ASP A 104 5.62 11.46 2.26
CA ASP A 104 6.31 11.50 0.97
C ASP A 104 5.45 10.97 -0.18
N VAL A 105 4.49 10.09 0.13
CA VAL A 105 3.61 9.46 -0.83
C VAL A 105 2.15 9.66 -0.40
N LEU A 106 1.32 10.12 -1.33
CA LEU A 106 -0.14 10.16 -1.18
C LEU A 106 -0.77 8.96 -1.86
N GLN A 107 -1.58 8.20 -1.14
CA GLN A 107 -2.28 7.05 -1.69
C GLN A 107 -3.75 7.40 -1.99
N ILE A 108 -4.20 7.09 -3.21
CA ILE A 108 -5.59 7.17 -3.60
C ILE A 108 -6.24 5.80 -3.36
N PRO A 109 -7.25 5.70 -2.48
CA PRO A 109 -7.96 4.45 -2.23
C PRO A 109 -8.64 3.88 -3.48
N ALA A 110 -8.80 2.56 -3.52
CA ALA A 110 -9.35 1.86 -4.68
C ALA A 110 -10.74 2.37 -5.11
N PHE A 111 -11.64 2.66 -4.17
CA PHE A 111 -12.96 3.21 -4.49
C PHE A 111 -12.91 4.60 -5.11
N LEU A 112 -11.85 5.37 -4.85
CA LEU A 112 -11.68 6.77 -5.27
C LEU A 112 -10.75 6.92 -6.49
N CYS A 113 -10.25 5.82 -7.06
CA CYS A 113 -9.25 5.85 -8.13
C CYS A 113 -9.70 6.57 -9.41
N ARG A 114 -11.01 6.82 -9.58
CA ARG A 114 -11.58 7.57 -10.73
C ARG A 114 -11.90 9.03 -10.40
N GLN A 115 -11.83 9.46 -9.15
CA GLN A 115 -12.19 10.81 -8.73
C GLN A 115 -11.19 11.83 -9.26
N THR A 116 -11.59 12.56 -10.30
CA THR A 116 -10.70 13.49 -11.02
C THR A 116 -10.12 14.56 -10.11
N ASP A 117 -10.98 15.22 -9.33
CA ASP A 117 -10.55 16.34 -8.47
C ASP A 117 -9.57 15.87 -7.39
N LEU A 118 -9.75 14.66 -6.83
CA LEU A 118 -8.84 14.08 -5.84
C LEU A 118 -7.47 13.76 -6.47
N LEU A 119 -7.45 13.16 -7.67
CA LEU A 119 -6.22 12.85 -8.41
C LEU A 119 -5.44 14.13 -8.75
N VAL A 120 -6.15 15.17 -9.22
CA VAL A 120 -5.55 16.48 -9.54
C VAL A 120 -5.03 17.17 -8.27
N ALA A 121 -5.78 17.14 -7.17
CA ALA A 121 -5.33 17.70 -5.89
C ALA A 121 -4.06 16.99 -5.38
N ALA A 122 -4.01 15.66 -5.47
CA ALA A 122 -2.81 14.90 -5.13
C ALA A 122 -1.62 15.26 -6.05
N ALA A 123 -1.85 15.39 -7.35
CA ALA A 123 -0.81 15.78 -8.32
C ALA A 123 -0.19 17.13 -7.99
N HIS A 124 -1.00 18.12 -7.66
CA HIS A 124 -0.54 19.49 -7.36
C HIS A 124 0.35 19.60 -6.11
N THR A 125 0.38 18.57 -5.25
CA THR A 125 1.30 18.55 -4.10
C THR A 125 2.75 18.27 -4.50
N GLY A 126 2.99 17.75 -5.71
CA GLY A 126 4.31 17.31 -6.18
C GLY A 126 4.83 16.03 -5.51
N LYS A 127 4.07 15.43 -4.57
CA LYS A 127 4.43 14.17 -3.92
C LYS A 127 4.22 12.99 -4.87
N VAL A 128 4.82 11.84 -4.54
CA VAL A 128 4.51 10.59 -5.25
C VAL A 128 3.04 10.23 -5.02
N VAL A 129 2.33 9.84 -6.08
CA VAL A 129 0.92 9.45 -6.02
C VAL A 129 0.79 7.95 -6.31
N ASN A 130 0.42 7.17 -5.29
CA ASN A 130 0.10 5.76 -5.45
C ASN A 130 -1.40 5.59 -5.65
N ILE A 131 -1.82 5.04 -6.80
CA ILE A 131 -3.24 4.85 -7.13
C ILE A 131 -3.59 3.38 -7.02
N LYS A 132 -4.42 3.02 -6.05
CA LYS A 132 -4.96 1.66 -5.92
C LYS A 132 -6.01 1.39 -6.99
N LYS A 133 -5.85 0.29 -7.72
CA LYS A 133 -6.83 -0.14 -8.73
C LYS A 133 -8.17 -0.43 -8.07
N GLY A 134 -9.24 0.17 -8.61
CA GLY A 134 -10.60 -0.17 -8.19
C GLY A 134 -10.93 -1.63 -8.48
N GLN A 135 -11.65 -2.28 -7.58
CA GLN A 135 -12.08 -3.67 -7.74
C GLN A 135 -12.99 -3.87 -8.96
N PHE A 136 -13.57 -2.78 -9.46
CA PHE A 136 -14.49 -2.70 -10.60
C PHE A 136 -13.78 -2.31 -11.92
N LEU A 137 -12.45 -2.12 -11.90
CA LEU A 137 -11.66 -1.72 -13.07
C LEU A 137 -10.79 -2.86 -13.60
N SER A 138 -10.65 -2.90 -14.92
CA SER A 138 -9.59 -3.67 -15.55
C SER A 138 -8.21 -3.02 -15.33
N PRO A 139 -7.11 -3.79 -15.41
CA PRO A 139 -5.75 -3.23 -15.36
C PRO A 139 -5.53 -2.12 -16.39
N GLY A 140 -5.96 -2.32 -17.64
CA GLY A 140 -5.85 -1.33 -18.73
C GLY A 140 -6.55 0.01 -18.42
N ALA A 141 -7.64 -0.01 -17.68
CA ALA A 141 -8.36 1.21 -17.31
C ALA A 141 -7.58 2.11 -16.34
N MET A 142 -6.57 1.59 -15.66
CA MET A 142 -5.73 2.36 -14.73
C MET A 142 -4.86 3.40 -15.44
N GLN A 143 -4.60 3.23 -16.73
CA GLN A 143 -3.92 4.22 -17.55
C GLN A 143 -4.60 5.60 -17.46
N PHE A 144 -5.92 5.64 -17.50
CA PHE A 144 -6.67 6.92 -17.43
C PHE A 144 -6.56 7.60 -16.08
N ALA A 145 -6.48 6.84 -14.99
CA ALA A 145 -6.27 7.43 -13.66
C ALA A 145 -4.86 8.01 -13.53
N ALA A 146 -3.84 7.29 -13.98
CA ALA A 146 -2.45 7.76 -14.01
C ALA A 146 -2.31 9.00 -14.92
N GLN A 147 -2.94 8.99 -16.11
CA GLN A 147 -2.87 10.10 -17.05
C GLN A 147 -3.41 11.41 -16.46
N LYS A 148 -4.46 11.37 -15.65
CA LYS A 148 -4.98 12.58 -14.97
C LYS A 148 -3.93 13.23 -14.05
N VAL A 149 -3.15 12.42 -13.34
CA VAL A 149 -2.07 12.93 -12.48
C VAL A 149 -0.95 13.52 -13.32
N VAL A 150 -0.59 12.88 -14.44
CA VAL A 150 0.44 13.36 -15.37
C VAL A 150 0.00 14.64 -16.07
N ASP A 151 -1.24 14.72 -16.55
CA ASP A 151 -1.79 15.91 -17.19
C ASP A 151 -1.89 17.10 -16.22
N ALA A 152 -2.05 16.83 -14.93
CA ALA A 152 -1.96 17.85 -13.88
C ALA A 152 -0.51 18.25 -13.50
N GLY A 153 0.50 17.73 -14.23
CA GLY A 153 1.90 18.15 -14.11
C GLY A 153 2.79 17.28 -13.21
N ASN A 154 2.28 16.17 -12.68
CA ASN A 154 3.05 15.28 -11.79
C ASN A 154 3.30 13.90 -12.43
N LYS A 155 4.58 13.61 -12.72
CA LYS A 155 4.98 12.32 -13.32
C LYS A 155 5.30 11.23 -12.30
N ASN A 156 5.26 11.54 -11.00
CA ASN A 156 5.58 10.60 -9.93
C ASN A 156 4.36 9.73 -9.57
N VAL A 157 4.02 8.77 -10.42
CA VAL A 157 2.84 7.89 -10.27
C VAL A 157 3.28 6.45 -10.04
N MET A 158 2.61 5.76 -9.11
CA MET A 158 2.68 4.31 -8.92
C MET A 158 1.26 3.74 -9.02
N LEU A 159 1.13 2.49 -9.47
CA LEU A 159 -0.14 1.78 -9.54
C LEU A 159 -0.12 0.58 -8.61
N THR A 160 -1.23 0.31 -7.92
CA THR A 160 -1.34 -0.83 -7.02
C THR A 160 -2.48 -1.75 -7.44
N GLU A 161 -2.15 -2.98 -7.83
CA GLU A 161 -3.11 -4.08 -8.00
C GLU A 161 -3.60 -4.57 -6.63
N ARG A 162 -4.91 -4.79 -6.48
CA ARG A 162 -5.52 -5.26 -5.23
C ARG A 162 -6.72 -6.20 -5.43
N GLY A 163 -6.81 -6.81 -6.58
CA GLY A 163 -7.88 -7.71 -6.96
C GLY A 163 -9.09 -7.02 -7.60
N THR A 164 -9.88 -7.85 -8.24
CA THR A 164 -11.13 -7.49 -8.90
C THR A 164 -12.27 -8.25 -8.24
N THR A 165 -13.43 -7.62 -8.10
CA THR A 165 -14.63 -8.27 -7.56
C THR A 165 -15.00 -9.49 -8.38
N PHE A 166 -15.12 -10.63 -7.68
CA PHE A 166 -15.59 -11.89 -8.23
C PHE A 166 -16.78 -12.37 -7.40
N GLY A 167 -17.98 -12.19 -7.93
CA GLY A 167 -19.20 -12.34 -7.14
C GLY A 167 -19.40 -11.19 -6.15
N TYR A 168 -19.98 -11.47 -4.99
CA TYR A 168 -20.37 -10.45 -4.00
C TYR A 168 -19.43 -10.35 -2.80
N THR A 169 -18.71 -11.41 -2.48
CA THR A 169 -17.94 -11.52 -1.22
C THR A 169 -16.50 -11.96 -1.43
N ASP A 170 -16.03 -12.00 -2.66
CA ASP A 170 -14.70 -12.50 -2.98
C ASP A 170 -13.98 -11.63 -4.00
N LEU A 171 -12.67 -11.74 -4.04
CA LEU A 171 -11.79 -11.01 -4.95
C LEU A 171 -10.84 -11.99 -5.66
N VAL A 172 -10.52 -11.70 -6.91
CA VAL A 172 -9.56 -12.46 -7.72
C VAL A 172 -8.48 -11.53 -8.24
N VAL A 173 -7.23 -11.99 -8.20
CA VAL A 173 -6.10 -11.29 -8.83
C VAL A 173 -5.80 -11.97 -10.16
N ASP A 174 -5.91 -11.19 -11.25
CA ASP A 174 -5.37 -11.58 -12.54
C ASP A 174 -3.94 -11.08 -12.66
N PHE A 175 -2.96 -11.96 -12.47
CA PHE A 175 -1.55 -11.59 -12.52
C PHE A 175 -1.07 -11.10 -13.88
N ARG A 176 -1.83 -11.33 -14.98
CA ARG A 176 -1.55 -10.75 -16.32
C ARG A 176 -1.68 -9.23 -16.30
N GLY A 177 -2.46 -8.69 -15.37
CA GLY A 177 -2.64 -7.25 -15.20
C GLY A 177 -1.39 -6.52 -14.70
N ILE A 178 -0.44 -7.21 -14.06
CA ILE A 178 0.81 -6.60 -13.60
C ILE A 178 1.66 -6.13 -14.77
N PRO A 179 2.10 -6.99 -15.71
CA PRO A 179 2.86 -6.54 -16.88
C PRO A 179 2.06 -5.60 -17.79
N GLU A 180 0.73 -5.72 -17.87
CA GLU A 180 -0.11 -4.77 -18.59
C GLU A 180 0.00 -3.35 -18.01
N MET A 181 -0.09 -3.19 -16.70
CA MET A 181 0.07 -1.88 -16.05
C MET A 181 1.52 -1.38 -16.08
N GLN A 182 2.53 -2.26 -15.99
CA GLN A 182 3.94 -1.90 -16.13
C GLN A 182 4.26 -1.32 -17.50
N ALA A 183 3.58 -1.79 -18.55
CA ALA A 183 3.73 -1.28 -19.92
C ALA A 183 3.36 0.22 -20.06
N PHE A 184 2.63 0.79 -19.11
CA PHE A 184 2.36 2.24 -19.06
C PHE A 184 3.57 3.06 -18.58
N GLY A 185 4.65 2.40 -18.12
CA GLY A 185 5.87 3.05 -17.65
C GLY A 185 5.88 3.43 -16.17
N TYR A 186 4.88 3.00 -15.40
CA TYR A 186 4.79 3.25 -13.95
C TYR A 186 5.18 2.00 -13.16
N PRO A 187 5.79 2.15 -11.96
CA PRO A 187 5.96 1.02 -11.05
C PRO A 187 4.60 0.44 -10.64
N VAL A 188 4.53 -0.89 -10.62
CA VAL A 188 3.33 -1.63 -10.23
C VAL A 188 3.57 -2.37 -8.92
N ILE A 189 2.69 -2.13 -7.97
CA ILE A 189 2.69 -2.72 -6.64
C ILE A 189 1.60 -3.78 -6.56
N MET A 190 1.88 -4.92 -5.96
CA MET A 190 0.85 -5.89 -5.60
C MET A 190 0.49 -5.77 -4.12
N ASP A 191 -0.77 -5.46 -3.84
CA ASP A 191 -1.33 -5.48 -2.50
C ASP A 191 -1.70 -6.92 -2.13
N ILE A 192 -0.86 -7.55 -1.31
CA ILE A 192 -1.02 -8.93 -0.87
C ILE A 192 -1.88 -9.08 0.38
N THR A 193 -2.40 -7.99 0.90
CA THR A 193 -3.31 -7.95 2.05
C THR A 193 -4.76 -7.78 1.59
N HIS A 194 -5.05 -6.66 0.93
CA HIS A 194 -6.42 -6.31 0.57
C HIS A 194 -6.99 -7.12 -0.60
N SER A 195 -6.16 -7.76 -1.40
CA SER A 195 -6.61 -8.71 -2.42
C SER A 195 -7.22 -9.99 -1.85
N LEU A 196 -7.02 -10.22 -0.55
CA LEU A 196 -7.56 -11.35 0.22
C LEU A 196 -8.74 -10.96 1.12
N GLN A 197 -9.21 -9.72 1.03
CA GLN A 197 -10.39 -9.28 1.76
C GLN A 197 -11.65 -10.05 1.29
N GLN A 198 -12.51 -10.33 2.25
CA GLN A 198 -13.86 -10.83 2.01
C GLN A 198 -14.86 -9.74 2.46
N PRO A 199 -15.22 -8.80 1.57
CA PRO A 199 -16.13 -7.71 1.91
C PRO A 199 -17.54 -8.20 2.18
N ASN A 200 -18.40 -7.31 2.69
CA ASN A 200 -19.84 -7.53 2.84
C ASN A 200 -20.23 -8.75 3.72
N GLN A 201 -19.44 -9.03 4.75
CA GLN A 201 -19.79 -10.09 5.71
C GLN A 201 -21.00 -9.68 6.58
N THR A 202 -21.79 -10.65 6.99
CA THR A 202 -23.00 -10.44 7.83
C THR A 202 -22.68 -9.82 9.20
N SER A 203 -21.45 -9.98 9.68
CA SER A 203 -20.96 -9.35 10.91
C SER A 203 -20.78 -7.83 10.81
N GLY A 204 -20.85 -7.24 9.60
CA GLY A 204 -20.51 -5.83 9.37
C GLY A 204 -19.01 -5.51 9.50
N VAL A 205 -18.17 -6.55 9.57
CA VAL A 205 -16.71 -6.44 9.57
C VAL A 205 -16.16 -7.22 8.38
N THR A 206 -15.25 -6.62 7.63
CA THR A 206 -14.59 -7.29 6.50
C THR A 206 -13.80 -8.51 6.98
N GLY A 207 -14.08 -9.66 6.43
CA GLY A 207 -13.30 -10.88 6.62
C GLY A 207 -12.07 -10.92 5.73
N GLY A 208 -11.29 -11.99 5.85
CA GLY A 208 -10.11 -12.19 5.02
C GLY A 208 -9.48 -13.56 5.12
N LEU A 209 -8.51 -13.80 4.25
CA LEU A 209 -7.77 -15.05 4.11
C LEU A 209 -6.26 -14.85 4.33
N PRO A 210 -5.80 -14.42 5.53
CA PRO A 210 -4.40 -14.07 5.77
C PRO A 210 -3.44 -15.25 5.57
N ALA A 211 -3.92 -16.48 5.65
CA ALA A 211 -3.14 -17.69 5.35
C ALA A 211 -2.66 -17.75 3.89
N LEU A 212 -3.29 -17.00 2.98
CA LEU A 212 -2.94 -16.96 1.55
C LEU A 212 -2.01 -15.78 1.19
N ILE A 213 -1.62 -14.93 2.15
CA ILE A 213 -0.72 -13.78 1.91
C ILE A 213 0.57 -14.25 1.22
N GLU A 214 1.21 -15.30 1.73
CA GLU A 214 2.44 -15.83 1.13
C GLU A 214 2.20 -16.38 -0.29
N THR A 215 1.06 -17.02 -0.54
CA THR A 215 0.70 -17.55 -1.87
C THR A 215 0.65 -16.41 -2.90
N LEU A 216 -0.06 -15.32 -2.58
CA LEU A 216 -0.15 -14.18 -3.49
C LEU A 216 1.16 -13.43 -3.61
N ALA A 217 1.92 -13.27 -2.51
CA ALA A 217 3.21 -12.63 -2.53
C ALA A 217 4.21 -13.35 -3.44
N ARG A 218 4.28 -14.67 -3.35
CA ARG A 218 5.14 -15.51 -4.20
C ARG A 218 4.76 -15.39 -5.67
N ALA A 219 3.48 -15.45 -6.00
CA ALA A 219 2.99 -15.29 -7.37
C ALA A 219 3.33 -13.88 -7.91
N ALA A 220 3.13 -12.82 -7.13
CA ALA A 220 3.43 -11.45 -7.52
C ALA A 220 4.92 -11.25 -7.79
N VAL A 221 5.80 -11.73 -6.90
CA VAL A 221 7.24 -11.62 -7.11
C VAL A 221 7.68 -12.44 -8.32
N ALA A 222 7.13 -13.65 -8.51
CA ALA A 222 7.45 -14.50 -9.66
C ALA A 222 7.04 -13.88 -11.01
N VAL A 223 5.96 -13.10 -11.05
CA VAL A 223 5.53 -12.35 -12.26
C VAL A 223 6.42 -11.12 -12.50
N GLY A 224 7.21 -10.69 -11.52
CA GLY A 224 8.13 -9.55 -11.66
C GLY A 224 7.52 -8.21 -11.24
N VAL A 225 6.63 -8.19 -10.25
CA VAL A 225 6.09 -6.94 -9.68
C VAL A 225 7.20 -6.03 -9.16
N ASP A 226 7.04 -4.71 -9.28
CA ASP A 226 8.07 -3.75 -8.82
C ASP A 226 8.07 -3.60 -7.31
N GLY A 227 6.90 -3.67 -6.67
CA GLY A 227 6.75 -3.54 -5.23
C GLY A 227 5.64 -4.40 -4.64
N LEU A 228 5.68 -4.55 -3.32
CA LEU A 228 4.62 -5.20 -2.55
C LEU A 228 4.00 -4.19 -1.57
N PHE A 229 2.70 -4.31 -1.36
CA PHE A 229 1.97 -3.62 -0.30
C PHE A 229 1.48 -4.65 0.72
N LEU A 230 1.77 -4.43 1.99
CA LEU A 230 1.44 -5.35 3.07
C LEU A 230 1.01 -4.59 4.33
N GLU A 231 -0.13 -4.97 4.90
CA GLU A 231 -0.49 -4.53 6.26
C GLU A 231 -0.07 -5.57 7.29
N THR A 232 0.52 -5.11 8.39
CA THR A 232 1.02 -5.96 9.47
C THR A 232 0.76 -5.32 10.84
N HIS A 233 0.62 -6.17 11.85
CA HIS A 233 0.40 -5.76 13.23
C HIS A 233 1.05 -6.78 14.17
N PRO A 234 1.59 -6.37 15.35
CA PRO A 234 2.15 -7.31 16.32
C PRO A 234 1.13 -8.38 16.75
N GLU A 235 -0.13 -7.97 16.97
CA GLU A 235 -1.25 -8.87 17.28
C GLU A 235 -2.48 -8.48 16.44
N PRO A 236 -2.66 -9.04 15.24
CA PRO A 236 -3.75 -8.67 14.32
C PRO A 236 -5.16 -8.76 14.92
N SER A 237 -5.38 -9.68 15.85
CA SER A 237 -6.68 -9.85 16.52
C SER A 237 -7.06 -8.64 17.41
N MET A 238 -6.09 -7.83 17.82
CA MET A 238 -6.27 -6.62 18.63
C MET A 238 -6.31 -5.34 17.80
N ALA A 239 -6.01 -5.43 16.51
CA ALA A 239 -6.01 -4.27 15.62
C ALA A 239 -7.40 -3.63 15.51
N LYS A 240 -7.46 -2.30 15.55
CA LYS A 240 -8.71 -1.54 15.49
C LYS A 240 -9.31 -1.44 14.09
N SER A 241 -8.57 -1.85 13.06
CA SER A 241 -9.00 -1.90 11.67
C SER A 241 -8.39 -3.09 10.95
N ASP A 242 -9.18 -3.79 10.14
CA ASP A 242 -8.81 -4.86 9.19
C ASP A 242 -7.93 -6.01 9.75
N GLY A 243 -7.99 -6.27 11.06
CA GLY A 243 -7.18 -7.31 11.71
C GLY A 243 -7.30 -8.69 11.07
N ALA A 244 -8.46 -9.03 10.49
CA ALA A 244 -8.69 -10.30 9.80
C ALA A 244 -7.84 -10.49 8.53
N ASN A 245 -7.23 -9.44 8.02
CA ASN A 245 -6.46 -9.48 6.76
C ASN A 245 -4.95 -9.29 6.95
N MET A 246 -4.50 -8.88 8.13
CA MET A 246 -3.10 -8.52 8.34
C MET A 246 -2.20 -9.73 8.56
N LEU A 247 -0.96 -9.58 8.12
CA LEU A 247 0.12 -10.49 8.52
C LEU A 247 0.54 -10.18 9.96
N LYS A 248 0.75 -11.21 10.77
CA LYS A 248 1.38 -11.03 12.08
C LYS A 248 2.84 -10.62 11.90
N LEU A 249 3.27 -9.58 12.63
CA LEU A 249 4.57 -8.91 12.45
C LEU A 249 5.76 -9.88 12.56
N ASP A 250 5.71 -10.83 13.47
CA ASP A 250 6.75 -11.86 13.68
C ASP A 250 6.94 -12.81 12.49
N ARG A 251 5.98 -12.87 11.55
CA ARG A 251 6.08 -13.70 10.34
C ARG A 251 6.69 -12.97 9.14
N LEU A 252 6.88 -11.66 9.24
CA LEU A 252 7.29 -10.83 8.12
C LEU A 252 8.69 -11.20 7.61
N GLU A 253 9.65 -11.39 8.51
CA GLU A 253 11.03 -11.69 8.14
C GLU A 253 11.14 -12.95 7.28
N GLY A 254 10.60 -14.07 7.78
CA GLY A 254 10.65 -15.32 7.03
C GLY A 254 9.90 -15.29 5.71
N LEU A 255 8.82 -14.46 5.60
CA LEU A 255 8.16 -14.20 4.32
C LEU A 255 9.10 -13.48 3.36
N LEU A 256 9.68 -12.35 3.76
CA LEU A 256 10.53 -11.53 2.90
C LEU A 256 11.78 -12.28 2.43
N GLU A 257 12.41 -13.07 3.30
CA GLU A 257 13.56 -13.93 2.93
C GLU A 257 13.23 -14.92 1.80
N ARG A 258 12.06 -15.54 1.84
CA ARG A 258 11.60 -16.44 0.77
C ARG A 258 11.32 -15.70 -0.53
N LEU A 259 10.75 -14.50 -0.44
CA LEU A 259 10.44 -13.66 -1.61
C LEU A 259 11.70 -13.13 -2.29
N VAL A 260 12.73 -12.76 -1.53
CA VAL A 260 14.04 -12.35 -2.07
C VAL A 260 14.65 -13.48 -2.90
N LYS A 261 14.62 -14.72 -2.41
CA LYS A 261 15.10 -15.89 -3.17
C LYS A 261 14.36 -16.10 -4.49
N ILE A 262 13.05 -15.85 -4.50
CA ILE A 262 12.27 -15.92 -5.75
C ILE A 262 12.69 -14.79 -6.70
N ARG A 263 12.87 -13.56 -6.19
CA ARG A 263 13.34 -12.42 -7.00
C ARG A 263 14.71 -12.70 -7.62
N GLU A 264 15.63 -13.25 -6.86
CA GLU A 264 16.96 -13.65 -7.35
C GLU A 264 16.87 -14.71 -8.46
N ALA A 265 15.96 -15.68 -8.32
CA ALA A 265 15.79 -16.75 -9.29
C ALA A 265 15.23 -16.26 -10.65
N ILE A 266 14.36 -15.22 -10.64
CA ILE A 266 13.78 -14.66 -11.87
C ILE A 266 14.63 -13.57 -12.51
N ASN A 267 15.52 -12.93 -11.74
CA ASN A 267 16.50 -11.95 -12.19
C ASN A 267 17.91 -12.50 -12.00
N PRO A 268 18.31 -13.56 -12.73
CA PRO A 268 19.64 -14.09 -12.56
C PRO A 268 20.64 -12.98 -12.89
N THR A 269 21.53 -12.70 -11.95
CA THR A 269 22.71 -11.84 -12.22
C THR A 269 23.51 -12.52 -13.32
N CYS A 270 23.57 -11.90 -14.50
CA CYS A 270 24.50 -12.27 -15.55
C CYS A 270 25.96 -12.16 -15.08
#